data_93371ecbdb30d320fdab415fab946614
#
_entry.id   93371ecbdb30d320fdab415fab946614
#
_cell.length_a   1.000
_cell.length_b   1.000
_cell.length_c   1.000
_cell.angle_alpha   90.00
_cell.angle_beta   90.00
_cell.angle_gamma   90.00
#
_symmetry.space_group_name_H-M   'P 1'
#
loop_
_entity.id
_entity.type
_entity.pdbx_description
1 polymer ?
#
loop_
_entity_poly.entity_id
_entity_poly.type
_entity_poly.pdbx_seq_one_letter_code
_entity_poly.pdbx_strand_id
1 'polypeptide(L)'
;MKALLDRLGIDEVEQKYLAGLAVQTDTGVIYNQFLKEWEKKGLIVLPTEEAVRKYPDIVKQHFLKLFRADESKLAAYHTAIWNGGIFLYIKEGLKVPFPLHLFFLIQESALAQAPHIIIIAEKNTEFHLIEGCTSPVLTRHSLHLDMTEAYFHEGGKGTAHCPPELAGVRPH
;
A
#
# COMPACT_ATOMS: atom_id res chain seq x y z
N MET A 1 -10.24 -2.43 -16.26
CA MET A 1 -8.89 -1.92 -16.05
C MET A 1 -8.78 -0.44 -16.43
N LYS A 2 -8.92 -0.07 -17.71
CA LYS A 2 -8.80 1.33 -18.15
C LYS A 2 -9.66 2.30 -17.31
N ALA A 3 -10.94 2.00 -17.12
CA ALA A 3 -11.83 2.82 -16.29
C ALA A 3 -11.39 3.00 -14.82
N LEU A 4 -10.67 2.03 -14.26
CA LEU A 4 -10.11 2.16 -12.91
C LEU A 4 -8.92 3.11 -12.90
N LEU A 5 -8.01 2.98 -13.86
CA LEU A 5 -6.84 3.83 -14.00
C LEU A 5 -7.23 5.29 -14.31
N ASP A 6 -8.22 5.47 -15.20
CA ASP A 6 -8.78 6.79 -15.50
C ASP A 6 -9.39 7.45 -14.24
N ARG A 7 -10.06 6.67 -13.40
CA ARG A 7 -10.61 7.16 -12.10
C ARG A 7 -9.52 7.53 -11.09
N LEU A 8 -8.37 6.87 -11.15
CA LEU A 8 -7.21 7.16 -10.31
C LEU A 8 -6.35 8.29 -10.90
N GLY A 9 -6.72 8.82 -12.08
CA GLY A 9 -5.95 9.86 -12.74
C GLY A 9 -4.63 9.39 -13.35
N ILE A 10 -4.45 8.08 -13.51
CA ILE A 10 -3.22 7.49 -14.04
C ILE A 10 -3.37 7.33 -15.56
N ASP A 11 -2.73 8.18 -16.32
CA ASP A 11 -2.79 8.13 -17.77
C ASP A 11 -1.93 7.00 -18.38
N GLU A 12 -2.09 6.74 -19.68
CA GLU A 12 -1.36 5.69 -20.40
C GLU A 12 0.17 5.95 -20.44
N VAL A 13 0.59 7.21 -20.32
CA VAL A 13 2.01 7.57 -20.29
C VAL A 13 2.59 7.24 -18.94
N GLU A 14 1.91 7.58 -17.85
CA GLU A 14 2.35 7.27 -16.48
C GLU A 14 2.46 5.77 -16.27
N GLN A 15 1.54 4.97 -16.80
CA GLN A 15 1.58 3.50 -16.70
C GLN A 15 2.88 2.88 -17.20
N LYS A 16 3.56 3.51 -18.14
CA LYS A 16 4.85 3.03 -18.69
C LYS A 16 6.03 3.27 -17.76
N TYR A 17 5.88 4.20 -16.82
CA TYR A 17 6.92 4.60 -15.88
C TYR A 17 6.67 4.12 -14.44
N LEU A 18 5.70 3.21 -14.26
CA LEU A 18 5.44 2.59 -12.96
C LEU A 18 6.25 1.31 -12.81
N ALA A 19 6.92 1.14 -11.67
CA ALA A 19 7.47 -0.17 -11.29
C ALA A 19 6.34 -1.14 -10.93
N GLY A 20 5.22 -0.61 -10.45
CA GLY A 20 4.03 -1.38 -10.12
C GLY A 20 2.90 -0.54 -9.55
N LEU A 21 1.72 -1.13 -9.55
CA LEU A 21 0.49 -0.56 -9.04
C LEU A 21 -0.27 -1.59 -8.21
N ALA A 22 -0.64 -1.25 -7.01
CA ALA A 22 -1.58 -1.99 -6.19
C ALA A 22 -2.77 -1.12 -5.82
N VAL A 23 -3.97 -1.66 -5.94
CA VAL A 23 -5.21 -0.96 -5.63
C VAL A 23 -6.03 -1.81 -4.68
N GLN A 24 -6.34 -1.26 -3.53
CA GLN A 24 -7.33 -1.81 -2.61
C GLN A 24 -8.63 -1.03 -2.77
N THR A 25 -9.72 -1.75 -2.99
CA THR A 25 -11.07 -1.18 -2.93
C THR A 25 -11.78 -1.78 -1.73
N ASP A 26 -12.35 -0.90 -0.91
CA ASP A 26 -13.04 -1.29 0.32
C ASP A 26 -12.12 -2.15 1.22
N THR A 27 -12.41 -3.42 1.39
CA THR A 27 -11.65 -4.31 2.28
C THR A 27 -10.72 -5.28 1.56
N GLY A 28 -10.59 -5.20 0.23
CA GLY A 28 -9.79 -6.16 -0.54
C GLY A 28 -8.92 -5.53 -1.61
N VAL A 29 -7.74 -6.09 -1.81
CA VAL A 29 -6.87 -5.70 -2.92
C VAL A 29 -7.41 -6.31 -4.20
N ILE A 30 -7.90 -5.45 -5.11
CA ILE A 30 -8.53 -5.88 -6.37
C ILE A 30 -7.58 -5.88 -7.55
N TYR A 31 -6.46 -5.18 -7.42
CA TYR A 31 -5.47 -5.06 -8.46
C TYR A 31 -4.06 -5.03 -7.88
N ASN A 32 -3.22 -5.89 -8.40
CA ASN A 32 -1.81 -5.93 -8.05
C ASN A 32 -1.04 -6.37 -9.30
N GLN A 33 -0.42 -5.41 -9.99
CA GLN A 33 0.39 -5.68 -11.16
C GLN A 33 1.76 -5.03 -11.01
N PHE A 34 2.77 -5.87 -11.01
CA PHE A 34 4.16 -5.46 -11.05
C PHE A 34 4.83 -6.04 -12.28
N LEU A 35 5.81 -5.36 -12.79
CA LEU A 35 6.57 -5.88 -13.91
C LEU A 35 7.30 -7.16 -13.45
N LYS A 36 7.05 -8.27 -14.12
CA LYS A 36 7.64 -9.58 -13.81
C LYS A 36 9.17 -9.56 -13.69
N GLU A 37 9.81 -8.59 -14.33
CA GLU A 37 11.26 -8.39 -14.22
C GLU A 37 11.69 -7.97 -12.81
N TRP A 38 10.87 -7.17 -12.10
CA TRP A 38 11.14 -6.75 -10.74
C TRP A 38 10.92 -7.86 -9.73
N GLU A 39 9.90 -8.69 -9.95
CA GLU A 39 9.68 -9.89 -9.15
C GLU A 39 10.89 -10.84 -9.23
N LYS A 40 11.40 -11.06 -10.44
CA LYS A 40 12.61 -11.89 -10.65
C LYS A 40 13.86 -11.32 -9.99
N LYS A 41 13.94 -10.00 -9.85
CA LYS A 41 15.04 -9.32 -9.16
C LYS A 41 14.91 -9.35 -7.64
N GLY A 42 13.74 -9.69 -7.11
CA GLY A 42 13.48 -9.82 -5.68
C GLY A 42 12.64 -8.69 -5.07
N LEU A 43 11.85 -7.99 -5.90
CA LEU A 43 10.77 -7.13 -5.41
C LEU A 43 9.53 -8.00 -5.20
N ILE A 44 9.05 -8.09 -3.97
CA ILE A 44 7.83 -8.82 -3.62
C ILE A 44 6.78 -7.80 -3.19
N VAL A 45 5.65 -7.79 -3.86
CA VAL A 45 4.50 -6.97 -3.50
C VAL A 45 3.25 -7.83 -3.52
N LEU A 46 2.63 -7.99 -2.37
CA LEU A 46 1.47 -8.86 -2.17
C LEU A 46 0.43 -8.17 -1.29
N PRO A 47 -0.84 -8.52 -1.44
CA PRO A 47 -1.81 -8.27 -0.38
C PRO A 47 -1.30 -8.82 0.96
N THR A 48 -1.49 -8.08 2.05
CA THR A 48 -0.97 -8.49 3.37
C THR A 48 -1.49 -9.87 3.78
N GLU A 49 -2.75 -10.19 3.48
CA GLU A 49 -3.34 -11.51 3.77
C GLU A 49 -2.70 -12.64 2.95
N GLU A 50 -2.24 -12.33 1.75
CA GLU A 50 -1.51 -13.30 0.93
C GLU A 50 -0.09 -13.50 1.46
N ALA A 51 0.55 -12.43 1.89
CA ALA A 51 1.87 -12.49 2.51
C ALA A 51 1.87 -13.32 3.81
N VAL A 52 0.81 -13.21 4.62
CA VAL A 52 0.62 -14.06 5.83
C VAL A 52 0.66 -15.54 5.47
N ARG A 53 0.12 -15.92 4.32
CA ARG A 53 0.10 -17.33 3.87
C ARG A 53 1.42 -17.77 3.23
N LYS A 54 2.03 -16.91 2.42
CA LYS A 54 3.24 -17.24 1.65
C LYS A 54 4.54 -17.05 2.41
N TYR A 55 4.59 -16.08 3.30
CA TYR A 55 5.77 -15.67 4.06
C TYR A 55 5.48 -15.51 5.56
N PRO A 56 4.88 -16.53 6.21
CA PRO A 56 4.38 -16.41 7.59
C PRO A 56 5.47 -16.00 8.59
N ASP A 57 6.68 -16.50 8.42
CA ASP A 57 7.78 -16.20 9.36
C ASP A 57 8.24 -14.76 9.25
N ILE A 58 8.31 -14.21 8.02
CA ILE A 58 8.68 -12.82 7.80
C ILE A 58 7.59 -11.90 8.33
N VAL A 59 6.33 -12.18 7.99
CA VAL A 59 5.20 -11.37 8.47
C VAL A 59 5.13 -11.39 9.99
N LYS A 60 5.26 -12.54 10.63
CA LYS A 60 5.24 -12.67 12.10
C LYS A 60 6.31 -11.81 12.80
N GLN A 61 7.45 -11.61 12.15
CA GLN A 61 8.55 -10.79 12.69
C GLN A 61 8.29 -9.28 12.55
N HIS A 62 7.41 -8.86 11.64
CA HIS A 62 7.24 -7.46 11.28
C HIS A 62 5.82 -6.91 11.51
N PHE A 63 4.81 -7.76 11.52
CA PHE A 63 3.42 -7.35 11.69
C PHE A 63 3.13 -6.92 13.14
N LEU A 64 2.63 -5.70 13.34
CA LEU A 64 2.32 -5.11 14.65
C LEU A 64 3.51 -5.14 15.63
N LYS A 65 4.70 -4.78 15.14
CA LYS A 65 5.91 -4.71 15.97
C LYS A 65 6.33 -3.29 16.29
N LEU A 66 6.09 -2.35 15.39
CA LEU A 66 6.35 -0.92 15.62
C LEU A 66 5.19 -0.21 16.28
N PHE A 67 3.98 -0.75 16.16
CA PHE A 67 2.78 -0.24 16.81
C PHE A 67 2.23 -1.24 17.82
N ARG A 68 1.96 -0.77 19.00
CA ARG A 68 1.31 -1.59 20.02
C ARG A 68 -0.16 -1.17 20.16
N ALA A 69 -1.03 -2.14 20.33
CA ALA A 69 -2.47 -1.88 20.47
C ALA A 69 -2.82 -0.99 21.68
N ASP A 70 -1.94 -0.94 22.69
CA ASP A 70 -2.12 -0.16 23.92
C ASP A 70 -1.55 1.27 23.85
N GLU A 71 -0.92 1.68 22.74
CA GLU A 71 -0.34 3.01 22.60
C GLU A 71 -1.38 4.11 22.41
N SER A 72 -2.46 3.80 21.71
CA SER A 72 -3.53 4.77 21.46
C SER A 72 -4.85 4.08 21.11
N LYS A 73 -5.95 4.84 21.19
CA LYS A 73 -7.26 4.35 20.74
C LYS A 73 -7.27 3.98 19.26
N LEU A 74 -6.55 4.72 18.42
CA LEU A 74 -6.45 4.43 16.99
C LEU A 74 -5.66 3.16 16.73
N ALA A 75 -4.53 2.95 17.44
CA ALA A 75 -3.76 1.73 17.35
C ALA A 75 -4.56 0.50 17.79
N ALA A 76 -5.28 0.62 18.92
CA ALA A 76 -6.17 -0.44 19.38
C ALA A 76 -7.27 -0.76 18.37
N TYR A 77 -7.90 0.27 17.82
CA TYR A 77 -8.98 0.09 16.85
C TYR A 77 -8.46 -0.53 15.55
N HIS A 78 -7.36 0.00 14.98
CA HIS A 78 -6.73 -0.58 13.80
C HIS A 78 -6.38 -2.06 14.02
N THR A 79 -5.75 -2.39 15.13
CA THR A 79 -5.35 -3.78 15.46
C THR A 79 -6.57 -4.72 15.51
N ALA A 80 -7.72 -4.22 15.98
CA ALA A 80 -8.93 -5.02 16.09
C ALA A 80 -9.65 -5.26 14.75
N ILE A 81 -9.54 -4.31 13.80
CA ILE A 81 -10.36 -4.34 12.58
C ILE A 81 -9.55 -4.38 11.28
N TRP A 82 -8.20 -4.45 11.35
CA TRP A 82 -7.38 -4.34 10.14
C TRP A 82 -7.89 -5.27 9.02
N ASN A 83 -7.89 -4.73 7.82
CA ASN A 83 -8.35 -5.44 6.63
C ASN A 83 -7.59 -4.93 5.41
N GLY A 84 -7.07 -5.83 4.61
CA GLY A 84 -6.25 -5.48 3.46
C GLY A 84 -4.87 -4.94 3.82
N GLY A 85 -4.33 -4.15 2.92
CA GLY A 85 -2.99 -3.61 2.99
C GLY A 85 -2.01 -4.34 2.08
N ILE A 86 -0.78 -3.87 2.07
CA ILE A 86 0.24 -4.33 1.15
C ILE A 86 1.50 -4.72 1.93
N PHE A 87 2.01 -5.89 1.60
CA PHE A 87 3.33 -6.36 1.98
C PHE A 87 4.31 -6.06 0.84
N LEU A 88 5.29 -5.20 1.14
CA LEU A 88 6.36 -4.81 0.24
C LEU A 88 7.70 -5.29 0.80
N TYR A 89 8.36 -6.19 0.09
CA TYR A 89 9.71 -6.65 0.43
C TYR A 89 10.67 -6.36 -0.72
N ILE A 90 11.79 -5.72 -0.39
CA ILE A 90 12.80 -5.30 -1.35
C ILE A 90 14.11 -5.99 -0.98
N LYS A 91 14.55 -6.91 -1.83
CA LYS A 91 15.75 -7.70 -1.63
C LYS A 91 17.01 -6.84 -1.58
N GLU A 92 17.98 -7.26 -0.80
CA GLU A 92 19.29 -6.62 -0.65
C GLU A 92 19.91 -6.20 -1.99
N GLY A 93 20.39 -4.96 -2.05
CA GLY A 93 21.04 -4.35 -3.20
C GLY A 93 20.11 -3.90 -4.31
N LEU A 94 18.80 -4.19 -4.22
CA LEU A 94 17.85 -3.83 -5.26
C LEU A 94 17.55 -2.33 -5.22
N LYS A 95 17.69 -1.69 -6.38
CA LYS A 95 17.29 -0.31 -6.61
C LYS A 95 16.12 -0.29 -7.61
N VAL A 96 15.00 0.27 -7.19
CA VAL A 96 13.78 0.37 -8.00
C VAL A 96 13.66 1.82 -8.47
N PRO A 97 14.01 2.12 -9.74
CA PRO A 97 14.13 3.50 -10.23
C PRO A 97 12.79 4.17 -10.51
N PHE A 98 11.72 3.39 -10.62
CA PHE A 98 10.37 3.89 -10.87
C PHE A 98 9.52 3.81 -9.60
N PRO A 99 8.56 4.72 -9.41
CA PRO A 99 7.70 4.69 -8.25
C PRO A 99 6.80 3.46 -8.23
N LEU A 100 6.57 2.95 -7.02
CA LEU A 100 5.54 1.99 -6.68
C LEU A 100 4.30 2.77 -6.26
N HIS A 101 3.14 2.46 -6.81
CA HIS A 101 1.90 3.13 -6.46
C HIS A 101 0.99 2.22 -5.65
N LEU A 102 0.53 2.74 -4.51
CA LEU A 102 -0.49 2.11 -3.67
C LEU A 102 -1.71 3.04 -3.62
N PHE A 103 -2.87 2.54 -4.02
CA PHE A 103 -4.10 3.30 -3.96
C PHE A 103 -5.15 2.60 -3.10
N PHE A 104 -5.79 3.39 -2.24
CA PHE A 104 -6.88 2.96 -1.38
C PHE A 104 -8.15 3.70 -1.78
N LEU A 105 -9.18 2.96 -2.14
CA LEU A 105 -10.44 3.49 -2.62
C LEU A 105 -11.58 2.97 -1.74
N ILE A 106 -12.32 3.87 -1.11
CA ILE A 106 -13.57 3.53 -0.40
C ILE A 106 -14.73 3.85 -1.33
N GLN A 107 -15.52 2.86 -1.68
CA GLN A 107 -16.71 3.00 -2.53
C GLN A 107 -18.02 2.81 -1.77
N GLU A 108 -17.99 1.99 -0.73
CA GLU A 108 -19.14 1.64 0.09
C GLU A 108 -19.35 2.66 1.21
N SER A 109 -20.63 2.92 1.54
CA SER A 109 -20.98 3.73 2.71
C SER A 109 -20.91 2.91 3.99
N ALA A 110 -20.64 3.60 5.11
CA ALA A 110 -20.56 2.99 6.44
C ALA A 110 -19.51 1.86 6.54
N LEU A 111 -18.41 2.00 5.81
CA LEU A 111 -17.32 1.05 5.77
C LEU A 111 -16.12 1.56 6.58
N ALA A 112 -15.46 0.65 7.29
CA ALA A 112 -14.11 0.88 7.82
C ALA A 112 -13.09 0.16 6.94
N GLN A 113 -12.22 0.94 6.29
CA GLN A 113 -11.05 0.45 5.57
C GLN A 113 -9.83 0.71 6.47
N ALA A 114 -9.17 -0.36 6.90
CA ALA A 114 -8.04 -0.30 7.81
C ALA A 114 -6.85 -1.11 7.25
N PRO A 115 -6.22 -0.65 6.17
CA PRO A 115 -5.11 -1.36 5.56
C PRO A 115 -3.90 -1.38 6.47
N HIS A 116 -3.21 -2.52 6.55
CA HIS A 116 -1.94 -2.66 7.24
C HIS A 116 -0.82 -2.88 6.24
N ILE A 117 0.04 -1.88 6.10
CA ILE A 117 1.13 -1.87 5.13
C ILE A 117 2.42 -2.26 5.86
N ILE A 118 3.14 -3.23 5.31
CA ILE A 118 4.44 -3.66 5.80
C ILE A 118 5.48 -3.44 4.72
N ILE A 119 6.48 -2.63 5.00
CA ILE A 119 7.60 -2.36 4.09
C ILE A 119 8.88 -2.90 4.71
N ILE A 120 9.56 -3.78 4.01
CA ILE A 120 10.86 -4.32 4.42
C ILE A 120 11.88 -3.99 3.32
N ALA A 121 12.76 -3.07 3.62
CA ALA A 121 13.84 -2.63 2.75
C ALA A 121 15.16 -3.24 3.24
N GLU A 122 15.63 -4.28 2.57
CA GLU A 122 16.89 -4.93 2.91
C GLU A 122 18.09 -4.01 2.67
N LYS A 123 19.30 -4.47 3.01
CA LYS A 123 20.53 -3.68 2.92
C LYS A 123 20.75 -3.11 1.53
N ASN A 124 21.17 -1.83 1.48
CA ASN A 124 21.55 -1.12 0.26
C ASN A 124 20.45 -1.06 -0.81
N THR A 125 19.20 -1.04 -0.40
CA THR A 125 18.02 -0.89 -1.27
C THR A 125 17.69 0.57 -1.52
N GLU A 126 16.98 0.84 -2.63
CA GLU A 126 16.43 2.16 -2.93
C GLU A 126 15.10 2.01 -3.65
N PHE A 127 14.07 2.75 -3.20
CA PHE A 127 12.75 2.74 -3.81
C PHE A 127 11.98 4.04 -3.56
N HIS A 128 10.96 4.27 -4.37
CA HIS A 128 10.02 5.36 -4.23
C HIS A 128 8.60 4.80 -4.14
N LEU A 129 7.85 5.27 -3.15
CA LEU A 129 6.46 4.90 -2.93
C LEU A 129 5.56 6.13 -3.06
N ILE A 130 4.48 5.99 -3.81
CA ILE A 130 3.40 6.96 -3.85
C ILE A 130 2.16 6.26 -3.33
N GLU A 131 1.62 6.80 -2.25
CA GLU A 131 0.42 6.29 -1.62
C GLU A 131 -0.70 7.31 -1.76
N GLY A 132 -1.85 6.89 -2.24
CA GLY A 132 -3.02 7.74 -2.39
C GLY A 132 -4.26 7.08 -1.81
N CYS A 133 -5.09 7.86 -1.13
CA CYS A 133 -6.40 7.42 -0.72
C CYS A 133 -7.47 8.35 -1.31
N THR A 134 -8.59 7.78 -1.72
CA THR A 134 -9.71 8.56 -2.24
C THR A 134 -11.03 7.91 -1.88
N SER A 135 -12.04 8.76 -1.72
CA SER A 135 -13.40 8.36 -1.46
C SER A 135 -14.36 9.24 -2.25
N PRO A 136 -15.40 8.69 -2.89
CA PRO A 136 -16.47 9.51 -3.42
C PRO A 136 -17.11 10.33 -2.31
N VAL A 137 -17.47 11.57 -2.58
CA VAL A 137 -18.04 12.55 -1.61
C VAL A 137 -19.32 12.06 -0.91
N LEU A 138 -19.87 10.92 -1.31
CA LEU A 138 -21.18 10.42 -0.90
C LEU A 138 -21.17 9.42 0.26
N THR A 139 -20.00 9.06 0.77
CA THR A 139 -19.91 8.05 1.82
C THR A 139 -20.21 8.68 3.19
N ARG A 140 -21.36 8.39 3.73
CA ARG A 140 -21.69 8.77 5.12
C ARG A 140 -20.99 7.79 6.07
N HIS A 141 -20.25 8.34 7.05
CA HIS A 141 -19.68 7.56 8.16
C HIS A 141 -18.68 6.46 7.76
N SER A 142 -17.96 6.63 6.68
CA SER A 142 -16.84 5.74 6.35
C SER A 142 -15.57 6.18 7.07
N LEU A 143 -14.71 5.22 7.39
CA LEU A 143 -13.44 5.44 8.05
C LEU A 143 -12.32 4.86 7.17
N HIS A 144 -11.28 5.65 6.93
CA HIS A 144 -9.99 5.17 6.46
C HIS A 144 -8.97 5.33 7.58
N LEU A 145 -8.35 4.22 7.97
CA LEU A 145 -7.36 4.17 9.05
C LEU A 145 -6.23 3.26 8.63
N ASP A 146 -5.32 3.76 7.82
CA ASP A 146 -4.12 3.05 7.43
C ASP A 146 -3.06 3.04 8.52
N MET A 147 -2.22 2.02 8.49
CA MET A 147 -1.06 1.90 9.36
C MET A 147 0.10 1.28 8.59
N THR A 148 1.23 2.00 8.55
CA THR A 148 2.42 1.57 7.83
C THR A 148 3.55 1.28 8.80
N GLU A 149 4.08 0.07 8.76
CA GLU A 149 5.30 -0.34 9.44
C GLU A 149 6.42 -0.48 8.41
N ALA A 150 7.44 0.39 8.51
CA ALA A 150 8.56 0.40 7.58
C ALA A 150 9.88 0.05 8.27
N TYR A 151 10.50 -1.00 7.80
CA TYR A 151 11.76 -1.55 8.31
C TYR A 151 12.86 -1.33 7.29
N PHE A 152 13.86 -0.53 7.67
CA PHE A 152 15.00 -0.24 6.82
C PHE A 152 16.25 -0.86 7.42
N HIS A 153 16.90 -1.74 6.67
CA HIS A 153 18.20 -2.26 7.02
C HIS A 153 19.32 -1.31 6.57
N GLU A 154 20.56 -1.60 6.95
CA GLU A 154 21.72 -0.76 6.71
C GLU A 154 21.83 -0.31 5.23
N GLY A 155 21.91 1.01 4.99
CA GLY A 155 21.99 1.58 3.64
C GLY A 155 20.67 1.50 2.84
N GLY A 156 19.59 1.00 3.42
CA GLY A 156 18.27 1.03 2.82
C GLY A 156 17.71 2.45 2.77
N LYS A 157 17.18 2.86 1.61
CA LYS A 157 16.60 4.18 1.38
C LYS A 157 15.22 4.05 0.76
N GLY A 158 14.27 4.76 1.30
CA GLY A 158 12.92 4.84 0.75
C GLY A 158 12.39 6.27 0.84
N THR A 159 11.66 6.67 -0.20
CA THR A 159 10.88 7.90 -0.19
C THR A 159 9.41 7.49 -0.28
N ALA A 160 8.62 7.88 0.70
CA ALA A 160 7.18 7.75 0.65
C ALA A 160 6.56 9.13 0.44
N HIS A 161 5.68 9.24 -0.53
CA HIS A 161 4.93 10.44 -0.82
C HIS A 161 3.44 10.13 -0.74
N CYS A 162 2.77 10.79 0.20
CA CYS A 162 1.32 10.75 0.34
C CYS A 162 0.80 12.12 -0.11
N PRO A 163 0.36 12.28 -1.37
CA PRO A 163 -0.17 13.54 -1.83
C PRO A 163 -1.43 13.88 -1.02
N PRO A 164 -1.59 15.14 -0.58
CA PRO A 164 -2.81 15.56 0.06
C PRO A 164 -3.96 15.40 -0.95
N GLU A 165 -4.89 14.53 -0.62
CA GLU A 165 -6.11 14.24 -1.37
C GLU A 165 -5.97 14.32 -2.92
N LEU A 166 -6.18 13.21 -3.59
CA LEU A 166 -6.75 13.24 -4.94
C LEU A 166 -8.23 13.72 -4.83
N ALA A 167 -8.44 14.79 -4.07
CA ALA A 167 -9.69 15.49 -3.96
C ALA A 167 -9.86 16.33 -5.21
N GLY A 168 -10.45 15.77 -6.24
CA GLY A 168 -10.65 16.50 -7.47
C GLY A 168 -11.54 15.85 -8.49
N VAL A 169 -12.39 14.94 -8.12
CA VAL A 169 -13.55 14.68 -8.96
C VAL A 169 -14.59 15.74 -8.63
N ARG A 170 -14.48 16.91 -9.25
CA ARG A 170 -15.59 17.86 -9.30
C ARG A 170 -16.73 17.14 -10.00
N PRO A 171 -17.92 17.09 -9.40
CA PRO A 171 -19.10 16.65 -10.16
C PRO A 171 -19.33 17.66 -11.28
N HIS A 172 -19.35 17.19 -12.51
CA HIS A 172 -19.95 17.90 -13.65
C HIS A 172 -21.45 17.85 -13.55
#